data_2438bacf4a3697e79f735f5c9d7cfdea
#
_entry.id   2438bacf4a3697e79f735f5c9d7cfdea
#
_cell.length_a   1.000
_cell.length_b   1.000
_cell.length_c   1.000
_cell.angle_alpha   90.00
_cell.angle_beta   90.00
_cell.angle_gamma   90.00
#
_symmetry.space_group_name_H-M   'P 1'
#
loop_
_entity.id
_entity.type
_entity.pdbx_description
1 polymer ?
#
loop_
_entity_poly.entity_id
_entity_poly.type
_entity_poly.pdbx_seq_one_letter_code
_entity_poly.pdbx_strand_id
1 'polypeptide(L)'
;MGLFSILGLGNGKLKEALRRGAVVIDIRTAAEFDRGKVSDSINIPLDRININLKRIVQMNRPIIICSASDSENERVIDVLKASGVREIYNGGSWTKISRMTKSL
;
A
#
# COMPACT_ATOMS: atom_id res chain seq x y z
N MET A 1 18.05 -0.61 -13.75
CA MET A 1 18.10 -1.97 -14.27
C MET A 1 16.75 -2.64 -14.16
N GLY A 2 16.01 -2.60 -15.27
CA GLY A 2 14.68 -3.18 -15.33
C GLY A 2 14.67 -4.67 -15.01
N LEU A 3 15.70 -5.38 -15.44
CA LEU A 3 15.79 -6.81 -15.21
C LEU A 3 15.82 -7.16 -13.73
N PHE A 4 16.58 -6.43 -12.93
CA PHE A 4 16.65 -6.68 -11.50
C PHE A 4 15.35 -6.32 -10.79
N SER A 5 14.68 -5.28 -11.24
CA SER A 5 13.37 -4.94 -10.71
C SER A 5 12.38 -6.07 -10.93
N ILE A 6 12.39 -6.65 -12.13
CA ILE A 6 11.53 -7.78 -12.46
C ILE A 6 11.86 -8.98 -11.58
N LEU A 7 13.14 -9.17 -11.26
CA LEU A 7 13.59 -10.30 -10.45
C LEU A 7 13.37 -10.13 -8.97
N GLY A 8 12.51 -9.19 -8.57
CA GLY A 8 12.09 -9.09 -7.19
C GLY A 8 12.65 -7.93 -6.39
N LEU A 9 13.37 -7.00 -7.02
CA LEU A 9 13.83 -5.81 -6.30
C LEU A 9 12.65 -5.01 -5.76
N GLY A 10 11.51 -4.99 -6.50
CA GLY A 10 10.29 -4.37 -6.01
C GLY A 10 9.79 -5.00 -4.73
N ASN A 11 9.84 -6.34 -4.66
CA ASN A 11 9.45 -7.07 -3.45
C ASN A 11 10.44 -6.81 -2.31
N GLY A 12 11.71 -6.66 -2.62
CA GLY A 12 12.71 -6.30 -1.62
C GLY A 12 12.44 -4.95 -0.99
N LYS A 13 12.07 -3.98 -1.80
CA LYS A 13 11.71 -2.64 -1.32
C LYS A 13 10.46 -2.67 -0.44
N LEU A 14 9.46 -3.47 -0.82
CA LEU A 14 8.25 -3.62 -0.03
C LEU A 14 8.55 -4.26 1.32
N LYS A 15 9.33 -5.33 1.33
CA LYS A 15 9.72 -5.99 2.58
C LYS A 15 10.50 -5.04 3.48
N GLU A 16 11.40 -4.26 2.92
CA GLU A 16 12.16 -3.29 3.69
C GLU A 16 11.25 -2.22 4.28
N ALA A 17 10.33 -1.69 3.49
CA ALA A 17 9.36 -0.71 3.98
C ALA A 17 8.53 -1.28 5.12
N LEU A 18 8.09 -2.54 4.98
CA LEU A 18 7.34 -3.22 6.03
C LEU A 18 8.15 -3.34 7.31
N ARG A 19 9.44 -3.71 7.19
CA ARG A 19 10.33 -3.81 8.37
C ARG A 19 10.52 -2.47 9.07
N ARG A 20 10.47 -1.38 8.30
CA ARG A 20 10.59 -0.01 8.84
C ARG A 20 9.27 0.51 9.38
N GLY A 21 8.24 -0.30 9.39
CA GLY A 21 6.95 0.11 9.96
C GLY A 21 6.03 0.82 8.98
N ALA A 22 6.09 0.47 7.70
CA ALA A 22 5.17 1.05 6.72
C ALA A 22 3.72 0.81 7.11
N VAL A 23 2.88 1.78 6.84
CA VAL A 23 1.43 1.63 6.99
C VAL A 23 0.89 1.04 5.70
N VAL A 24 0.20 -0.09 5.81
CA VAL A 24 -0.46 -0.70 4.65
C VAL A 24 -1.89 -0.16 4.60
N ILE A 25 -2.23 0.48 3.50
CA ILE A 25 -3.58 1.00 3.27
C ILE A 25 -4.23 0.18 2.17
N ASP A 26 -5.31 -0.49 2.52
CA ASP A 26 -6.11 -1.31 1.60
C ASP A 26 -7.27 -0.46 1.09
N ILE A 27 -7.32 -0.26 -0.22
CA ILE A 27 -8.32 0.63 -0.83
C ILE A 27 -9.54 -0.12 -1.38
N ARG A 28 -9.67 -1.40 -1.04
CA ARG A 28 -10.87 -2.17 -1.40
C ARG A 28 -12.07 -1.69 -0.59
N THR A 29 -13.25 -2.22 -0.91
CA THR A 29 -14.45 -1.92 -0.14
C THR A 29 -14.33 -2.50 1.28
N ALA A 30 -15.09 -1.95 2.21
CA ALA A 30 -15.10 -2.45 3.58
C ALA A 30 -15.53 -3.90 3.65
N ALA A 31 -16.49 -4.31 2.83
CA ALA A 31 -16.97 -5.69 2.80
C ALA A 31 -15.89 -6.66 2.35
N GLU A 32 -15.13 -6.29 1.33
CA GLU A 32 -13.99 -7.10 0.87
C GLU A 32 -12.91 -7.20 1.92
N PHE A 33 -12.59 -6.08 2.55
CA PHE A 33 -11.60 -6.01 3.61
C PHE A 33 -11.98 -6.92 4.80
N ASP A 34 -13.26 -6.95 5.15
CA ASP A 34 -13.75 -7.78 6.26
C ASP A 34 -13.59 -9.27 5.99
N ARG A 35 -13.61 -9.69 4.72
CA ARG A 35 -13.47 -11.10 4.35
C ARG A 35 -12.03 -11.59 4.38
N GLY A 36 -11.07 -10.70 4.39
CA GLY A 36 -9.66 -11.05 4.42
C GLY A 36 -8.83 -9.80 4.20
N LYS A 37 -7.74 -9.67 4.96
CA LYS A 37 -6.94 -8.45 4.98
C LYS A 37 -5.50 -8.75 5.40
N VAL A 38 -4.63 -7.79 5.16
CA VAL A 38 -3.29 -7.81 5.74
C VAL A 38 -3.41 -7.45 7.22
N SER A 39 -2.74 -8.20 8.07
CA SER A 39 -2.70 -7.91 9.52
C SER A 39 -2.21 -6.48 9.75
N ASP A 40 -2.89 -5.78 10.63
CA ASP A 40 -2.58 -4.39 11.01
C ASP A 40 -2.72 -3.37 9.89
N SER A 41 -3.33 -3.74 8.78
CA SER A 41 -3.59 -2.79 7.69
C SER A 41 -4.81 -1.92 8.02
N ILE A 42 -4.87 -0.79 7.33
CA ILE A 42 -5.95 0.17 7.46
C ILE A 42 -6.78 0.12 6.19
N ASN A 43 -8.09 0.04 6.32
CA ASN A 43 -8.98 0.12 5.16
C ASN A 43 -9.42 1.57 4.93
N ILE A 44 -9.03 2.11 3.80
CA ILE A 44 -9.54 3.40 3.33
C ILE A 44 -10.00 3.17 1.89
N PRO A 45 -11.30 2.89 1.69
CA PRO A 45 -11.80 2.62 0.35
C PRO A 45 -11.47 3.72 -0.65
N LEU A 46 -11.33 3.36 -1.91
CA LEU A 46 -10.92 4.27 -2.98
C LEU A 46 -11.70 5.59 -2.96
N ASP A 47 -13.01 5.53 -2.77
CA ASP A 47 -13.87 6.72 -2.75
C ASP A 47 -13.72 7.58 -1.49
N ARG A 48 -12.97 7.11 -0.51
CA ARG A 48 -12.71 7.84 0.74
C ARG A 48 -11.31 8.42 0.82
N ILE A 49 -10.47 8.17 -0.17
CA ILE A 49 -9.09 8.65 -0.14
C ILE A 49 -9.05 10.19 -0.05
N ASN A 50 -9.86 10.88 -0.85
CA ASN A 50 -9.81 12.34 -0.90
C ASN A 50 -10.12 13.00 0.45
N ILE A 51 -11.03 12.45 1.23
CA ILE A 51 -11.34 13.02 2.54
C ILE A 51 -10.35 12.60 3.63
N ASN A 52 -9.44 11.68 3.31
CA ASN A 52 -8.43 11.20 4.25
C ASN A 52 -6.99 11.65 3.89
N LEU A 53 -6.83 12.51 2.89
CA LEU A 53 -5.51 12.93 2.43
C LEU A 53 -4.64 13.49 3.56
N LYS A 54 -5.19 14.43 4.32
CA LYS A 54 -4.46 15.06 5.41
C LYS A 54 -4.03 14.04 6.47
N ARG A 55 -4.94 13.14 6.82
CA ARG A 55 -4.67 12.07 7.78
C ARG A 55 -3.50 11.21 7.32
N ILE A 56 -3.50 10.83 6.04
CA ILE A 56 -2.46 9.95 5.49
C ILE A 56 -1.11 10.67 5.47
N VAL A 57 -1.09 11.92 5.01
CA VAL A 57 0.15 12.72 5.00
C VAL A 57 0.72 12.85 6.42
N GLN A 58 -0.14 13.07 7.40
CA GLN A 58 0.29 13.26 8.78
C GLN A 58 0.80 11.99 9.46
N MET A 59 0.58 10.84 8.88
CA MET A 59 1.15 9.59 9.41
C MET A 59 2.68 9.63 9.42
N ASN A 60 3.25 10.34 8.45
CA ASN A 60 4.71 10.55 8.35
C ASN A 60 5.50 9.22 8.42
N ARG A 61 5.00 8.22 7.72
CA ARG A 61 5.57 6.87 7.64
C ARG A 61 5.55 6.42 6.19
N PRO A 62 6.38 5.45 5.82
CA PRO A 62 6.24 4.84 4.51
C PRO A 62 4.83 4.27 4.35
N ILE A 63 4.24 4.45 3.18
CA ILE A 63 2.89 3.99 2.88
C ILE A 63 2.97 2.92 1.80
N ILE A 64 2.23 1.84 1.98
CA ILE A 64 2.05 0.82 0.96
C ILE A 64 0.57 0.75 0.62
N ILE A 65 0.24 0.98 -0.64
CA ILE A 65 -1.14 0.90 -1.12
C ILE A 65 -1.36 -0.49 -1.72
N CYS A 66 -2.42 -1.16 -1.29
CA CYS A 66 -2.80 -2.44 -1.87
C CYS A 66 -4.30 -2.49 -2.14
N SER A 67 -4.70 -3.40 -3.01
CA SER A 67 -6.09 -3.62 -3.37
C SER A 67 -6.22 -5.00 -4.02
N ALA A 68 -7.18 -5.17 -4.93
CA ALA A 68 -7.28 -6.38 -5.72
C ALA A 68 -6.28 -6.37 -6.89
N SER A 69 -5.88 -5.19 -7.38
CA SER A 69 -5.01 -5.08 -8.56
C SER A 69 -4.17 -3.80 -8.53
N ASP A 70 -3.13 -3.78 -9.37
CA ASP A 70 -2.16 -2.67 -9.43
C ASP A 70 -2.74 -1.37 -9.96
N SER A 71 -3.68 -1.43 -10.91
CA SER A 71 -4.11 -0.23 -11.62
C SER A 71 -4.82 0.79 -10.74
N GLU A 72 -5.66 0.33 -9.83
CA GLU A 72 -6.34 1.23 -8.89
C GLU A 72 -5.34 1.85 -7.91
N ASN A 73 -4.33 1.07 -7.52
CA ASN A 73 -3.30 1.54 -6.60
C ASN A 73 -2.54 2.73 -7.17
N GLU A 74 -2.22 2.68 -8.47
CA GLU A 74 -1.45 3.74 -9.12
C GLU A 74 -2.16 5.09 -9.07
N ARG A 75 -3.48 5.09 -9.25
CA ARG A 75 -4.27 6.31 -9.20
C ARG A 75 -4.22 6.94 -7.82
N VAL A 76 -4.33 6.12 -6.79
CA VAL A 76 -4.26 6.58 -5.40
C VAL A 76 -2.86 7.08 -5.08
N ILE A 77 -1.83 6.38 -5.53
CA ILE A 77 -0.44 6.78 -5.30
C ILE A 77 -0.17 8.15 -5.89
N ASP A 78 -0.65 8.42 -7.10
CA ASP A 78 -0.45 9.73 -7.74
C ASP A 78 -1.09 10.84 -6.90
N VAL A 79 -2.30 10.62 -6.42
CA VAL A 79 -3.00 11.60 -5.59
C VAL A 79 -2.25 11.84 -4.28
N LEU A 80 -1.78 10.78 -3.64
CA LEU A 80 -1.06 10.89 -2.37
C LEU A 80 0.30 11.57 -2.52
N LYS A 81 1.02 11.28 -3.60
CA LYS A 81 2.27 11.99 -3.89
C LYS A 81 2.03 13.49 -4.07
N ALA A 82 1.00 13.82 -4.83
CA ALA A 82 0.64 15.23 -5.05
C ALA A 82 0.24 15.92 -3.76
N SER A 83 -0.24 15.17 -2.78
CA SER A 83 -0.68 15.70 -1.49
C SER A 83 0.45 15.80 -0.46
N GLY A 84 1.63 15.28 -0.75
CA GLY A 84 2.79 15.42 0.13
C GLY A 84 3.28 14.14 0.80
N VAL A 85 2.75 12.97 0.45
CA VAL A 85 3.30 11.72 0.94
C VAL A 85 4.66 11.50 0.30
N ARG A 86 5.69 11.35 1.12
CA ARG A 86 7.07 11.31 0.64
C ARG A 86 7.54 9.94 0.19
N GLU A 87 7.12 8.92 0.89
CA GLU A 87 7.55 7.55 0.60
C GLU A 87 6.33 6.67 0.47
N ILE A 88 6.09 6.18 -0.75
CA ILE A 88 4.89 5.41 -1.05
C ILE A 88 5.19 4.35 -2.10
N TYR A 89 4.60 3.18 -1.95
CA TYR A 89 4.83 2.02 -2.80
C TYR A 89 3.52 1.41 -3.25
N ASN A 90 3.53 0.87 -4.47
CA ASN A 90 2.44 0.05 -4.96
C ASN A 90 2.65 -1.38 -4.47
N GLY A 91 1.80 -1.83 -3.57
CA GLY A 91 1.87 -3.18 -3.01
C GLY A 91 1.22 -4.24 -3.88
N GLY A 92 0.53 -3.85 -4.94
CA GLY A 92 -0.20 -4.80 -5.77
C GLY A 92 -1.40 -5.38 -5.03
N SER A 93 -1.56 -6.69 -5.11
CA SER A 93 -2.68 -7.34 -4.44
C SER A 93 -2.43 -7.45 -2.93
N TRP A 94 -3.51 -7.31 -2.17
CA TRP A 94 -3.43 -7.46 -0.72
C TRP A 94 -2.94 -8.85 -0.31
N THR A 95 -3.27 -9.88 -1.11
CA THR A 95 -2.83 -11.24 -0.80
C THR A 95 -1.32 -11.38 -0.89
N LYS A 96 -0.68 -10.69 -1.83
CA LYS A 96 0.78 -10.67 -1.93
C LYS A 96 1.39 -10.04 -0.68
N ILE A 97 0.87 -8.89 -0.26
CA ILE A 97 1.38 -8.22 0.93
C ILE A 97 1.12 -9.07 2.19
N SER A 98 -0.04 -9.72 2.27
CA SER A 98 -0.33 -10.61 3.38
C SER A 98 0.71 -11.73 3.51
N ARG A 99 1.08 -12.34 2.37
CA ARG A 99 2.12 -13.36 2.36
C ARG A 99 3.49 -12.81 2.79
N MET A 100 3.82 -11.60 2.33
CA MET A 100 5.08 -10.95 2.70
C MET A 100 5.16 -10.71 4.20
N THR A 101 4.09 -10.22 4.81
CA THR A 101 4.11 -9.92 6.25
C THR A 101 4.33 -11.17 7.08
N LYS A 102 3.88 -12.31 6.60
CA LYS A 102 4.07 -13.59 7.30
C LYS A 102 5.50 -14.13 7.21
N SER A 103 6.28 -13.63 6.27
CA SER A 103 7.65 -14.09 6.03
C SER A 103 8.72 -13.09 6.45
N LEU A 104 8.34 -12.04 7.14
CA LEU A 104 9.30 -11.03 7.60
C LEU A 104 10.14 -11.52 8.79
#